data_0b11afe1cbc3243fb1ea0b1ab89b4cd1
#
_entry.id   0b11afe1cbc3243fb1ea0b1ab89b4cd1
#
_cell.length_a   1.000
_cell.length_b   1.000
_cell.length_c   1.000
_cell.angle_alpha   90.00
_cell.angle_beta   90.00
_cell.angle_gamma   90.00
#
_symmetry.space_group_name_H-M   'P 1'
#
loop_
_entity.id
_entity.type
_entity.pdbx_description
1 polymer ?
#
loop_
_entity_poly.entity_id
_entity_poly.type
_entity_poly.pdbx_seq_one_letter_code
_entity_poly.pdbx_strand_id
1 'polypeptide(L)'
;SIMLQGGVPVPIPAAGSGRDKTMAYQILRRHHRGPWEGQLHLTFDSLISHDITYVGIIQTAKASGLRDFPVPYVLTNCHNSLCAVGGTINEDDHAFGLSAAVKYGGNYVPANQAVIHQYAREMMAGCGRMILGSDSHTRYGALGTMGVGEGGPEIVKQLLKNTYDIAAPQVVLVWLTGTPP
;
A
#
# COMPACT_ATOMS: atom_id res chain seq x y z
N SER A 1 -10.34 24.13 13.61
CA SER A 1 -9.52 24.17 12.38
C SER A 1 -8.44 25.21 12.53
N ILE A 2 -7.30 25.00 11.90
CA ILE A 2 -6.18 25.94 11.84
C ILE A 2 -5.77 26.17 10.38
N MET A 3 -5.26 27.34 10.10
CA MET A 3 -4.60 27.68 8.85
C MET A 3 -3.16 28.10 9.16
N LEU A 4 -2.22 27.77 8.29
CA LEU A 4 -0.87 28.29 8.37
C LEU A 4 -0.78 29.58 7.56
N GLN A 5 -0.51 30.68 8.22
CA GLN A 5 -0.29 31.98 7.59
C GLN A 5 1.16 32.42 7.83
N GLY A 6 1.97 32.45 6.79
CA GLY A 6 3.40 32.72 6.92
C GLY A 6 4.13 31.72 7.83
N GLY A 7 3.68 30.46 7.88
CA GLY A 7 4.23 29.41 8.74
C GLY A 7 3.70 29.40 10.17
N VAL A 8 2.86 30.34 10.56
CA VAL A 8 2.28 30.46 11.92
C VAL A 8 0.87 29.85 11.93
N PRO A 9 0.53 28.93 12.87
CA PRO A 9 -0.82 28.43 13.02
C PRO A 9 -1.80 29.55 13.45
N VAL A 10 -2.85 29.75 12.64
CA VAL A 10 -3.92 30.72 12.94
C VAL A 10 -5.23 29.96 13.05
N PRO A 11 -6.02 30.12 14.12
CA PRO A 11 -7.34 29.56 14.22
C PRO A 11 -8.25 30.07 13.10
N ILE A 12 -8.98 29.18 12.45
CA ILE A 12 -10.06 29.56 11.55
C ILE A 12 -11.38 29.04 12.09
N PRO A 13 -12.50 29.74 11.84
CA PRO A 13 -13.82 29.23 12.18
C PRO A 13 -13.99 27.84 11.59
N ALA A 14 -14.56 26.91 12.35
CA ALA A 14 -14.88 25.58 11.86
C ALA A 14 -15.90 25.75 10.72
N ALA A 15 -15.42 25.82 9.49
CA ALA A 15 -16.27 25.60 8.34
C ALA A 15 -16.81 24.18 8.44
N GLY A 16 -18.12 24.01 8.27
CA GLY A 16 -18.83 22.77 8.54
C GLY A 16 -18.20 21.49 7.96
N SER A 17 -18.83 20.39 8.20
CA SER A 17 -18.42 19.01 7.93
C SER A 17 -18.05 18.71 6.46
N GLY A 18 -16.94 19.23 5.96
CA GLY A 18 -16.42 18.90 4.64
C GLY A 18 -15.58 17.60 4.60
N ARG A 19 -15.48 16.87 5.73
CA ARG A 19 -14.68 15.66 5.85
C ARG A 19 -15.06 14.59 4.83
N ASP A 20 -16.34 14.38 4.64
CA ASP A 20 -16.94 13.42 3.72
C ASP A 20 -16.66 13.75 2.23
N LYS A 21 -16.28 14.98 1.95
CA LYS A 21 -15.88 15.44 0.61
C LYS A 21 -14.38 15.31 0.35
N THR A 22 -13.58 14.95 1.36
CA THR A 22 -12.14 14.76 1.19
C THR A 22 -11.84 13.48 0.41
N MET A 23 -10.79 13.52 -0.37
CA MET A 23 -10.32 12.37 -1.15
C MET A 23 -10.02 11.16 -0.26
N ALA A 24 -9.32 11.37 0.86
CA ALA A 24 -8.98 10.31 1.80
C ALA A 24 -10.24 9.64 2.39
N TYR A 25 -11.23 10.42 2.80
CA TYR A 25 -12.48 9.86 3.34
C TYR A 25 -13.22 9.02 2.28
N GLN A 26 -13.31 9.53 1.05
CA GLN A 26 -13.96 8.81 -0.06
C GLN A 26 -13.27 7.49 -0.39
N ILE A 27 -11.94 7.48 -0.39
CA ILE A 27 -11.16 6.25 -0.62
C ILE A 27 -11.41 5.24 0.50
N LEU A 28 -11.27 5.65 1.76
CA LEU A 28 -11.52 4.77 2.91
C LEU A 28 -12.94 4.22 2.90
N ARG A 29 -13.94 5.06 2.63
CA ARG A 29 -15.34 4.64 2.58
C ARG A 29 -15.61 3.61 1.49
N ARG A 30 -14.99 3.76 0.32
CA ARG A 30 -15.14 2.83 -0.80
C ARG A 30 -14.57 1.44 -0.48
N HIS A 31 -13.50 1.39 0.33
CA HIS A 31 -12.77 0.16 0.65
C HIS A 31 -13.18 -0.46 1.99
N HIS A 32 -14.02 0.22 2.75
CA HIS A 32 -14.54 -0.27 4.02
C HIS A 32 -15.72 -1.22 3.81
N ARG A 33 -15.70 -2.32 4.56
CA ARG A 33 -16.79 -3.29 4.62
C ARG A 33 -17.57 -3.09 5.92
N GLY A 34 -18.87 -2.77 5.79
CA GLY A 34 -19.76 -2.59 6.91
C GLY A 34 -20.14 -1.13 7.21
N PRO A 35 -20.82 -0.85 8.33
CA PRO A 35 -21.19 0.49 8.73
C PRO A 35 -19.96 1.31 9.15
N TRP A 36 -19.97 2.61 8.85
CA TRP A 36 -18.88 3.53 9.22
C TRP A 36 -19.00 3.91 10.70
N GLU A 37 -18.60 3.02 11.59
CA GLU A 37 -18.69 3.21 13.04
C GLU A 37 -17.43 2.67 13.73
N GLY A 38 -16.71 3.55 14.41
CA GLY A 38 -15.59 3.21 15.30
C GLY A 38 -14.38 2.55 14.63
N GLN A 39 -14.53 1.35 14.13
CA GLN A 39 -13.47 0.57 13.47
C GLN A 39 -13.75 0.41 11.97
N LEU A 40 -12.73 0.58 11.14
CA LEU A 40 -12.80 0.33 9.71
C LEU A 40 -12.22 -1.04 9.37
N HIS A 41 -12.94 -1.78 8.54
CA HIS A 41 -12.53 -3.07 7.97
C HIS A 41 -12.21 -2.88 6.50
N LEU A 42 -10.94 -2.64 6.19
CA LEU A 42 -10.51 -2.22 4.87
C LEU A 42 -10.03 -3.39 4.01
N THR A 43 -10.29 -3.29 2.71
CA THR A 43 -9.73 -4.16 1.68
C THR A 43 -8.97 -3.31 0.67
N PHE A 44 -8.03 -3.91 -0.05
CA PHE A 44 -7.17 -3.19 -0.99
C PHE A 44 -7.40 -3.64 -2.43
N ASP A 45 -7.18 -2.73 -3.38
CA ASP A 45 -7.28 -3.04 -4.81
C ASP A 45 -6.07 -3.85 -5.29
N SER A 46 -4.93 -3.68 -4.65
CA SER A 46 -3.70 -4.38 -5.00
C SER A 46 -2.70 -4.40 -3.85
N LEU A 47 -1.78 -5.36 -3.92
CA LEU A 47 -0.69 -5.56 -2.97
C LEU A 47 0.65 -5.40 -3.68
N ILE A 48 1.68 -4.96 -2.94
CA ILE A 48 3.05 -4.90 -3.44
C ILE A 48 4.05 -5.23 -2.35
N SER A 49 5.04 -6.04 -2.68
CA SER A 49 6.13 -6.42 -1.77
C SER A 49 7.47 -6.46 -2.48
N HIS A 50 8.53 -6.40 -1.71
CA HIS A 50 9.89 -6.53 -2.21
C HIS A 50 10.54 -7.83 -1.74
N ASP A 51 11.69 -8.15 -2.32
CA ASP A 51 12.45 -9.39 -2.15
C ASP A 51 12.78 -9.74 -0.69
N ILE A 52 13.01 -8.75 0.19
CA ILE A 52 13.26 -9.01 1.61
C ILE A 52 12.01 -9.56 2.34
N THR A 53 10.81 -9.26 1.85
CA THR A 53 9.57 -9.54 2.59
C THR A 53 8.66 -10.59 1.96
N TYR A 54 8.57 -10.66 0.63
CA TYR A 54 7.55 -11.49 -0.01
C TYR A 54 7.76 -13.00 0.23
N VAL A 55 8.99 -13.47 0.41
CA VAL A 55 9.27 -14.89 0.67
C VAL A 55 8.56 -15.34 1.93
N GLY A 56 8.80 -14.68 3.06
CA GLY A 56 8.16 -14.99 4.33
C GLY A 56 6.64 -14.81 4.31
N ILE A 57 6.16 -13.76 3.62
CA ILE A 57 4.74 -13.51 3.44
C ILE A 57 4.06 -14.66 2.72
N ILE A 58 4.58 -15.07 1.56
CA ILE A 58 3.99 -16.12 0.74
C ILE A 58 4.09 -17.48 1.41
N GLN A 59 5.21 -17.79 2.09
CA GLN A 59 5.36 -19.02 2.86
C GLN A 59 4.32 -19.10 3.99
N THR A 60 4.12 -18.01 4.73
CA THR A 60 3.11 -17.92 5.79
C THR A 60 1.70 -18.08 5.23
N ALA A 61 1.39 -17.37 4.16
CA ALA A 61 0.08 -17.48 3.51
C ALA A 61 -0.17 -18.90 2.97
N LYS A 62 0.85 -19.53 2.37
CA LYS A 62 0.78 -20.93 1.91
C LYS A 62 0.49 -21.89 3.05
N ALA A 63 1.19 -21.75 4.18
CA ALA A 63 0.95 -22.57 5.37
C ALA A 63 -0.47 -22.37 5.93
N SER A 64 -1.06 -21.21 5.68
CA SER A 64 -2.43 -20.84 6.09
C SER A 64 -3.51 -21.10 5.03
N GLY A 65 -3.19 -21.83 3.95
CA GLY A 65 -4.17 -22.28 2.96
C GLY A 65 -4.31 -21.40 1.71
N LEU A 66 -3.32 -20.58 1.38
CA LEU A 66 -3.30 -19.79 0.13
C LEU A 66 -3.44 -20.70 -1.09
N ARG A 67 -4.37 -20.40 -1.98
CA ARG A 67 -4.59 -21.10 -3.26
C ARG A 67 -4.20 -20.26 -4.47
N ASP A 68 -4.57 -19.00 -4.46
CA ASP A 68 -4.35 -18.00 -5.50
C ASP A 68 -4.25 -16.61 -4.86
N PHE A 69 -3.65 -15.65 -5.53
CA PHE A 69 -3.67 -14.27 -5.07
C PHE A 69 -5.06 -13.65 -5.34
N PRO A 70 -5.80 -13.23 -4.31
CA PRO A 70 -7.18 -12.77 -4.46
C PRO A 70 -7.31 -11.41 -5.12
N VAL A 71 -6.23 -10.63 -5.13
CA VAL A 71 -6.10 -9.31 -5.77
C VAL A 71 -4.74 -9.24 -6.46
N PRO A 72 -4.54 -8.35 -7.44
CA PRO A 72 -3.24 -8.14 -8.06
C PRO A 72 -2.14 -7.97 -7.01
N TYR A 73 -1.15 -8.84 -7.05
CA TYR A 73 -0.01 -8.80 -6.13
C TYR A 73 1.29 -8.71 -6.93
N VAL A 74 2.06 -7.65 -6.66
CA VAL A 74 3.32 -7.36 -7.33
C VAL A 74 4.48 -7.73 -6.43
N LEU A 75 5.39 -8.53 -6.95
CA LEU A 75 6.62 -8.98 -6.29
C LEU A 75 7.81 -8.31 -6.98
N THR A 76 8.44 -7.36 -6.28
CA THR A 76 9.57 -6.58 -6.83
C THR A 76 10.90 -7.04 -6.23
N ASN A 77 11.95 -7.03 -7.03
CA ASN A 77 13.32 -7.40 -6.61
C ASN A 77 14.21 -6.16 -6.58
N CYS A 78 13.94 -5.24 -5.67
CA CYS A 78 14.53 -3.91 -5.66
C CYS A 78 15.37 -3.60 -4.44
N HIS A 79 15.28 -4.35 -3.34
CA HIS A 79 16.07 -4.12 -2.13
C HIS A 79 17.38 -4.89 -2.17
N ASN A 80 17.34 -6.16 -2.55
CA ASN A 80 18.51 -7.01 -2.74
C ASN A 80 18.78 -7.28 -4.22
N SER A 81 18.70 -6.22 -5.04
CA SER A 81 18.91 -6.34 -6.50
C SER A 81 20.34 -6.72 -6.87
N LEU A 82 21.28 -6.62 -5.94
CA LEU A 82 22.66 -7.07 -6.12
C LEU A 82 22.70 -8.61 -6.01
N CYS A 83 22.20 -9.27 -7.02
CA CYS A 83 22.29 -10.72 -7.13
C CYS A 83 23.74 -11.17 -7.05
N ALA A 84 23.98 -12.35 -6.47
CA ALA A 84 25.29 -12.98 -6.40
C ALA A 84 26.36 -12.23 -5.58
N VAL A 85 26.00 -11.30 -4.73
CA VAL A 85 26.95 -10.65 -3.83
C VAL A 85 27.19 -11.53 -2.59
N GLY A 86 28.22 -12.37 -2.66
CA GLY A 86 28.64 -13.20 -1.53
C GLY A 86 27.79 -14.43 -1.23
N GLY A 87 26.91 -14.84 -2.15
CA GLY A 87 26.07 -16.04 -1.99
C GLY A 87 24.87 -16.07 -2.90
N THR A 88 24.09 -17.15 -2.84
CA THR A 88 22.91 -17.39 -3.70
C THR A 88 21.57 -17.01 -3.07
N ILE A 89 21.56 -16.49 -1.84
CA ILE A 89 20.32 -16.22 -1.10
C ILE A 89 19.39 -15.29 -1.86
N ASN A 90 19.92 -14.19 -2.40
CA ASN A 90 19.09 -13.23 -3.15
C ASN A 90 18.57 -13.82 -4.46
N GLU A 91 19.36 -14.64 -5.12
CA GLU A 91 18.95 -15.33 -6.34
C GLU A 91 17.87 -16.38 -6.06
N ASP A 92 17.99 -17.11 -4.96
CA ASP A 92 16.98 -18.06 -4.50
C ASP A 92 15.66 -17.36 -4.16
N ASP A 93 15.71 -16.20 -3.51
CA ASP A 93 14.53 -15.37 -3.22
C ASP A 93 13.88 -14.88 -4.52
N HIS A 94 14.68 -14.45 -5.51
CA HIS A 94 14.17 -14.02 -6.81
C HIS A 94 13.55 -15.18 -7.59
N ALA A 95 14.18 -16.35 -7.59
CA ALA A 95 13.64 -17.57 -8.22
C ALA A 95 12.34 -18.00 -7.53
N PHE A 96 12.29 -17.93 -6.19
CA PHE A 96 11.07 -18.17 -5.43
C PHE A 96 9.96 -17.17 -5.82
N GLY A 97 10.27 -15.88 -5.89
CA GLY A 97 9.32 -14.83 -6.25
C GLY A 97 8.71 -15.05 -7.65
N LEU A 98 9.55 -15.39 -8.64
CA LEU A 98 9.09 -15.71 -9.98
C LEU A 98 8.17 -16.95 -9.97
N SER A 99 8.59 -18.01 -9.32
CA SER A 99 7.79 -19.25 -9.23
C SER A 99 6.46 -19.03 -8.51
N ALA A 100 6.45 -18.23 -7.46
CA ALA A 100 5.25 -17.87 -6.72
C ALA A 100 4.29 -17.00 -7.56
N ALA A 101 4.81 -16.02 -8.30
CA ALA A 101 4.00 -15.20 -9.20
C ALA A 101 3.32 -16.05 -10.27
N VAL A 102 4.05 -16.98 -10.89
CA VAL A 102 3.49 -17.92 -11.88
C VAL A 102 2.44 -18.84 -11.24
N LYS A 103 2.74 -19.36 -10.06
CA LYS A 103 1.86 -20.35 -9.39
C LYS A 103 0.56 -19.72 -8.88
N TYR A 104 0.61 -18.53 -8.31
CA TYR A 104 -0.52 -17.92 -7.61
C TYR A 104 -1.17 -16.77 -8.39
N GLY A 105 -0.68 -16.46 -9.59
CA GLY A 105 -1.26 -15.42 -10.46
C GLY A 105 -0.80 -13.99 -10.12
N GLY A 106 0.47 -13.81 -9.71
CA GLY A 106 1.07 -12.51 -9.39
C GLY A 106 1.83 -11.87 -10.55
N ASN A 107 2.26 -10.64 -10.34
CA ASN A 107 3.16 -9.90 -11.23
C ASN A 107 4.58 -9.90 -10.66
N TYR A 108 5.53 -10.37 -11.43
CA TYR A 108 6.94 -10.39 -11.03
C TYR A 108 7.70 -9.26 -11.71
N VAL A 109 8.41 -8.46 -10.93
CA VAL A 109 9.30 -7.39 -11.44
C VAL A 109 10.74 -7.78 -11.15
N PRO A 110 11.54 -8.07 -12.17
CA PRO A 110 12.93 -8.49 -12.00
C PRO A 110 13.81 -7.43 -11.33
N ALA A 111 14.96 -7.85 -10.83
CA ALA A 111 16.01 -6.94 -10.35
C ALA A 111 16.40 -5.92 -11.41
N ASN A 112 16.78 -4.73 -10.98
CA ASN A 112 17.23 -3.61 -11.82
C ASN A 112 16.18 -3.03 -12.81
N GLN A 113 14.91 -3.38 -12.65
CA GLN A 113 13.81 -2.83 -13.45
C GLN A 113 13.22 -1.57 -12.81
N ALA A 114 12.84 -1.64 -11.54
CA ALA A 114 12.27 -0.51 -10.82
C ALA A 114 12.38 -0.67 -9.32
N VAL A 115 12.44 0.45 -8.61
CA VAL A 115 12.21 0.48 -7.15
C VAL A 115 10.72 0.26 -6.88
N ILE A 116 10.39 -0.47 -5.81
CA ILE A 116 9.00 -0.81 -5.43
C ILE A 116 8.06 0.41 -5.50
N HIS A 117 8.44 1.54 -4.89
CA HIS A 117 7.58 2.71 -4.82
C HIS A 117 7.41 3.42 -6.16
N GLN A 118 8.44 3.41 -6.99
CA GLN A 118 8.35 3.97 -8.33
C GLN A 118 7.45 3.12 -9.21
N TYR A 119 7.64 1.80 -9.18
CA TYR A 119 6.74 0.88 -9.88
C TYR A 119 5.28 1.08 -9.47
N ALA A 120 5.02 1.16 -8.16
CA ALA A 120 3.67 1.36 -7.66
C ALA A 120 3.04 2.66 -8.14
N ARG A 121 3.79 3.77 -8.15
CA ARG A 121 3.30 5.07 -8.62
C ARG A 121 3.02 5.09 -10.13
N GLU A 122 3.88 4.45 -10.91
CA GLU A 122 3.79 4.49 -12.37
C GLU A 122 2.83 3.46 -12.94
N MET A 123 2.75 2.27 -12.34
CA MET A 123 2.02 1.13 -12.89
C MET A 123 0.74 0.77 -12.15
N MET A 124 0.61 1.14 -10.87
CA MET A 124 -0.50 0.68 -10.03
C MET A 124 -1.39 1.82 -9.53
N ALA A 125 -0.84 3.04 -9.41
CA ALA A 125 -1.56 4.19 -8.89
C ALA A 125 -2.72 4.60 -9.81
N GLY A 126 -3.79 5.11 -9.21
CA GLY A 126 -4.97 5.60 -9.91
C GLY A 126 -5.98 6.21 -8.95
N CYS A 127 -6.82 7.08 -9.46
CA CYS A 127 -7.80 7.80 -8.67
C CYS A 127 -8.72 6.85 -7.89
N GLY A 128 -8.78 7.05 -6.59
CA GLY A 128 -9.61 6.29 -5.68
C GLY A 128 -9.10 4.88 -5.34
N ARG A 129 -7.90 4.50 -5.77
CA ARG A 129 -7.30 3.19 -5.45
C ARG A 129 -6.66 3.18 -4.07
N MET A 130 -6.64 1.99 -3.46
CA MET A 130 -5.90 1.66 -2.24
C MET A 130 -4.88 0.56 -2.50
N ILE A 131 -3.61 0.82 -2.16
CA ILE A 131 -2.50 -0.13 -2.34
C ILE A 131 -1.90 -0.42 -0.96
N LEU A 132 -1.77 -1.70 -0.61
CA LEU A 132 -1.04 -2.14 0.58
C LEU A 132 0.34 -2.66 0.18
N GLY A 133 1.37 -2.10 0.79
CA GLY A 133 2.75 -2.53 0.59
C GLY A 133 3.38 -3.09 1.86
N SER A 134 4.25 -4.07 1.72
CA SER A 134 5.02 -4.62 2.82
C SER A 134 6.21 -3.75 3.26
N ASP A 135 6.44 -2.65 2.56
CA ASP A 135 7.44 -1.65 2.90
C ASP A 135 6.78 -0.46 3.61
N SER A 136 7.36 -0.03 4.73
CA SER A 136 6.84 1.09 5.55
C SER A 136 6.79 2.44 4.82
N HIS A 137 7.53 2.60 3.72
CA HIS A 137 7.51 3.80 2.88
C HIS A 137 6.37 3.77 1.82
N THR A 138 5.50 2.78 1.82
CA THR A 138 4.27 2.76 1.01
C THR A 138 3.27 3.79 1.56
N ARG A 139 3.62 5.08 1.44
CA ARG A 139 2.89 6.22 2.01
C ARG A 139 2.59 7.31 0.97
N TYR A 140 2.47 6.92 -0.27
CA TYR A 140 2.30 7.85 -1.37
C TYR A 140 0.84 7.93 -1.83
N GLY A 141 0.41 9.15 -2.15
CA GLY A 141 -0.92 9.44 -2.70
C GLY A 141 -0.87 9.87 -4.16
N ALA A 142 0.00 9.26 -4.98
CA ALA A 142 0.14 9.61 -6.38
C ALA A 142 -1.17 9.40 -7.14
N LEU A 143 -1.56 10.36 -7.97
CA LEU A 143 -2.75 10.31 -8.83
C LEU A 143 -4.06 10.02 -8.08
N GLY A 144 -4.17 10.46 -6.82
CA GLY A 144 -5.36 10.19 -6.00
C GLY A 144 -5.43 8.78 -5.42
N THR A 145 -4.30 8.09 -5.32
CA THR A 145 -4.17 6.77 -4.67
C THR A 145 -3.88 6.93 -3.19
N MET A 146 -4.34 6.01 -2.38
CA MET A 146 -3.92 5.85 -0.99
C MET A 146 -2.97 4.66 -0.88
N GLY A 147 -1.69 4.94 -0.60
CA GLY A 147 -0.69 3.92 -0.27
C GLY A 147 -0.63 3.71 1.24
N VAL A 148 -0.70 2.47 1.67
CA VAL A 148 -0.57 2.06 3.07
C VAL A 148 0.60 1.09 3.20
N GLY A 149 1.57 1.42 4.03
CA GLY A 149 2.74 0.57 4.28
C GLY A 149 2.60 -0.13 5.62
N GLU A 150 2.64 -1.46 5.60
CA GLU A 150 2.49 -2.30 6.79
C GLU A 150 3.44 -3.50 6.73
N GLY A 151 3.55 -4.21 7.85
CA GLY A 151 4.34 -5.43 7.91
C GLY A 151 3.72 -6.61 7.16
N GLY A 152 4.52 -7.66 6.99
CA GLY A 152 4.11 -8.88 6.31
C GLY A 152 2.78 -9.51 6.78
N PRO A 153 2.49 -9.55 8.10
CA PRO A 153 1.24 -10.12 8.59
C PRO A 153 -0.02 -9.49 7.99
N GLU A 154 -0.02 -8.18 7.73
CA GLU A 154 -1.18 -7.52 7.13
C GLU A 154 -1.36 -7.90 5.65
N ILE A 155 -0.26 -8.09 4.91
CA ILE A 155 -0.32 -8.65 3.55
C ILE A 155 -0.88 -10.08 3.59
N VAL A 156 -0.42 -10.92 4.51
CA VAL A 156 -0.94 -12.29 4.68
C VAL A 156 -2.45 -12.29 4.90
N LYS A 157 -2.96 -11.41 5.76
CA LYS A 157 -4.41 -11.27 5.98
C LYS A 157 -5.15 -10.96 4.67
N GLN A 158 -4.63 -10.03 3.85
CA GLN A 158 -5.26 -9.72 2.56
C GLN A 158 -5.21 -10.90 1.59
N LEU A 159 -4.10 -11.64 1.55
CA LEU A 159 -3.96 -12.86 0.74
C LEU A 159 -4.95 -13.96 1.16
N LEU A 160 -5.35 -13.98 2.42
CA LEU A 160 -6.38 -14.89 2.96
C LEU A 160 -7.79 -14.28 2.95
N LYS A 161 -8.00 -13.19 2.22
CA LYS A 161 -9.30 -12.49 2.07
C LYS A 161 -9.86 -11.91 3.38
N ASN A 162 -9.00 -11.66 4.38
CA ASN A 162 -9.33 -10.94 5.60
C ASN A 162 -9.21 -9.43 5.41
N THR A 163 -9.73 -8.66 6.36
CA THR A 163 -9.67 -7.21 6.33
C THR A 163 -8.45 -6.66 7.08
N TYR A 164 -8.07 -5.44 6.73
CA TYR A 164 -7.16 -4.61 7.51
C TYR A 164 -7.99 -3.74 8.43
N ASP A 165 -7.87 -3.97 9.72
CA ASP A 165 -8.74 -3.39 10.73
C ASP A 165 -8.03 -2.25 11.48
N ILE A 166 -8.56 -1.04 11.36
CA ILE A 166 -8.02 0.15 12.01
C ILE A 166 -9.12 0.98 12.67
N ALA A 167 -8.76 1.72 13.70
CA ALA A 167 -9.65 2.78 14.20
C ALA A 167 -9.90 3.81 13.09
N ALA A 168 -11.12 4.30 12.97
CA ALA A 168 -11.45 5.31 11.97
C ALA A 168 -10.56 6.54 12.15
N PRO A 169 -9.70 6.89 11.18
CA PRO A 169 -8.74 7.97 11.34
C PRO A 169 -9.43 9.32 11.29
N GLN A 170 -8.85 10.29 12.01
CA GLN A 170 -9.22 11.68 11.83
C GLN A 170 -8.63 12.19 10.50
N VAL A 171 -9.49 12.50 9.55
CA VAL A 171 -9.06 13.04 8.26
C VAL A 171 -8.80 14.55 8.39
N VAL A 172 -7.60 14.98 8.04
CA VAL A 172 -7.17 16.38 8.02
C VAL A 172 -6.97 16.83 6.59
N LEU A 173 -7.63 17.92 6.20
CA LEU A 173 -7.42 18.57 4.91
C LEU A 173 -6.29 19.59 5.03
N VAL A 174 -5.26 19.43 4.22
CA VAL A 174 -4.23 20.44 3.98
C VAL A 174 -4.53 21.12 2.65
N TRP A 175 -4.93 22.37 2.69
CA TRP A 175 -5.24 23.15 1.49
C TRP A 175 -4.11 24.12 1.20
N LEU A 176 -3.43 23.94 0.08
CA LEU A 176 -2.35 24.80 -0.38
C LEU A 176 -2.92 25.90 -1.28
N THR A 177 -2.52 27.15 -1.02
CA THR A 177 -2.95 28.32 -1.81
C THR A 177 -1.73 29.12 -2.27
N GLY A 178 -1.88 29.87 -3.35
CA GLY A 178 -0.81 30.67 -3.95
C GLY A 178 -0.33 30.05 -5.28
N THR A 179 0.68 30.70 -5.85
CA THR A 179 1.35 30.21 -7.06
C THR A 179 2.67 29.56 -6.65
N PRO A 180 2.95 28.32 -7.06
CA PRO A 180 4.25 27.71 -6.81
C PRO A 180 5.35 28.51 -7.52
N PRO A 181 6.57 28.54 -6.95
CA PRO A 181 7.71 29.24 -7.56
C PRO A 181 8.11 28.64 -8.89
#